data_aeaeeb0f2f98ac8fab7a5346cada899f
#
_entry.id   aeaeeb0f2f98ac8fab7a5346cada899f
#
_cell.length_a   1.000
_cell.length_b   1.000
_cell.length_c   1.000
_cell.angle_alpha   90.00
_cell.angle_beta   90.00
_cell.angle_gamma   90.00
#
_symmetry.space_group_name_H-M   'P 1'
#
loop_
_entity.id
_entity.type
_entity.pdbx_description
1 polymer ?
#
loop_
_entity_poly.entity_id
_entity_poly.type
_entity_poly.pdbx_seq_one_letter_code
_entity_poly.pdbx_strand_id
1 'polypeptide(L)'
;MSQPNVSITELDGALGVTPESAGRLLALVGPSTIGPINLPAAFGRVKDLVTNYGGGPLVEAAAHAIERYGRPVVVVRTPATVAGTPGTIDTTGWHGTSVVTVTGEPDDDYEVVFKVLKGGTVGTPGMSVQWSLDGGRNWSPPATTATGTTFPLPAGGTMVINFAAGTALDGDTVSTRTTAPASSPADLGLGLDALAASAINWEIVEPVGPIVPTTFDTLELKIAALSAAGKYRAWSGNARTPNVGESESAYLTALTENFGAKASLHGQLSAGACKLVSSVSGRKYRRPVSFVIAAREATSSEEIDIADVNLGPLVGVSIRDDNGNPDEHDESLNPGLDDARFTVLRTWEGFGGVYVNRPRIFSPAGSDFSLMPHRRVMNLGEAALRAYFIRRLNRPILVNSTTGYILEEESLEIESGARNAMSAVLLAKPKASAVQFLLSRYDNLLSTKTVTGDARIVPLAYPEFVTLTVGFYNPALQVQAV
;
A
#
# COMPACT_ATOMS: atom_id res chain seq x y z
N MET A 1 37.91 28.08 -39.63
CA MET A 1 36.61 27.61 -40.15
C MET A 1 36.35 26.25 -39.54
N SER A 2 35.43 26.16 -38.63
CA SER A 2 35.02 24.86 -38.08
C SER A 2 34.08 24.19 -39.06
N GLN A 3 34.46 23.00 -39.50
CA GLN A 3 33.59 22.18 -40.34
C GLN A 3 32.40 21.67 -39.51
N PRO A 4 31.19 21.54 -40.08
CA PRO A 4 30.08 20.87 -39.41
C PRO A 4 30.50 19.47 -39.01
N ASN A 5 30.33 19.17 -37.73
CA ASN A 5 30.68 17.85 -37.15
C ASN A 5 29.55 17.36 -36.24
N VAL A 6 29.29 16.06 -36.25
CA VAL A 6 28.42 15.39 -35.32
C VAL A 6 29.32 14.73 -34.26
N SER A 7 29.25 15.22 -33.05
CA SER A 7 29.96 14.63 -31.90
C SER A 7 29.00 13.71 -31.18
N ILE A 8 29.36 12.43 -31.06
CA ILE A 8 28.66 11.43 -30.24
C ILE A 8 29.55 11.14 -29.06
N THR A 9 29.05 11.41 -27.85
CA THR A 9 29.75 11.08 -26.62
C THR A 9 29.05 9.87 -26.02
N GLU A 10 29.77 8.77 -25.86
CA GLU A 10 29.29 7.61 -25.09
C GLU A 10 29.35 7.96 -23.60
N LEU A 11 28.20 7.87 -22.92
CA LEU A 11 28.09 7.98 -21.47
C LEU A 11 28.09 6.56 -20.90
N ASP A 12 29.22 6.17 -20.32
CA ASP A 12 29.32 4.94 -19.53
C ASP A 12 28.83 5.18 -18.09
N GLY A 13 28.12 4.20 -17.52
CA GLY A 13 27.54 4.31 -16.18
C GLY A 13 26.13 4.89 -16.09
N ALA A 14 25.55 5.33 -17.21
CA ALA A 14 24.13 5.73 -17.30
C ALA A 14 23.15 4.55 -17.39
N LEU A 15 23.67 3.31 -17.40
CA LEU A 15 22.90 2.06 -17.22
C LEU A 15 22.58 1.77 -15.75
N GLY A 16 22.60 2.78 -14.88
CA GLY A 16 21.78 2.83 -13.68
C GLY A 16 20.32 2.91 -14.07
N VAL A 17 19.92 1.87 -14.74
CA VAL A 17 18.72 1.70 -15.53
C VAL A 17 17.51 1.79 -14.66
N THR A 18 16.76 2.79 -14.86
CA THR A 18 15.32 2.61 -14.85
C THR A 18 14.92 2.01 -16.20
N PRO A 19 14.52 0.73 -16.31
CA PRO A 19 13.95 0.18 -17.52
C PRO A 19 12.77 1.05 -17.98
N GLU A 20 12.44 1.11 -19.26
CA GLU A 20 11.27 1.87 -19.74
C GLU A 20 9.95 1.44 -19.07
N SER A 21 9.87 0.21 -18.57
CA SER A 21 8.81 -0.27 -17.67
C SER A 21 8.96 0.21 -16.22
N ALA A 22 10.09 0.78 -15.82
CA ALA A 22 10.33 1.31 -14.47
C ALA A 22 9.78 2.72 -14.26
N GLY A 23 9.09 3.27 -15.23
CA GLY A 23 8.41 4.56 -15.12
C GLY A 23 7.28 4.62 -14.09
N ARG A 24 7.02 3.52 -13.36
CA ARG A 24 5.91 3.39 -12.42
C ARG A 24 6.35 2.61 -11.20
N LEU A 25 7.13 3.29 -10.37
CA LEU A 25 7.62 2.72 -9.14
C LEU A 25 6.56 2.87 -8.04
N LEU A 26 6.55 1.92 -7.10
CA LEU A 26 5.90 2.10 -5.81
C LEU A 26 6.74 3.10 -5.01
N ALA A 27 6.08 4.11 -4.45
CA ALA A 27 6.67 5.04 -3.52
C ALA A 27 6.15 4.76 -2.11
N LEU A 28 7.05 4.71 -1.14
CA LEU A 28 6.72 4.52 0.27
C LEU A 28 7.14 5.76 1.03
N VAL A 29 6.25 6.27 1.86
CA VAL A 29 6.46 7.50 2.66
C VAL A 29 6.16 7.20 4.11
N GLY A 30 7.14 7.33 5.00
CA GLY A 30 6.95 7.02 6.41
C GLY A 30 8.22 7.09 7.26
N PRO A 31 8.16 6.72 8.53
CA PRO A 31 9.29 6.79 9.44
C PRO A 31 10.25 5.60 9.29
N SER A 32 11.52 5.88 9.52
CA SER A 32 12.59 4.89 9.70
C SER A 32 13.59 5.40 10.74
N THR A 33 14.44 4.51 11.25
CA THR A 33 15.34 4.84 12.38
C THR A 33 16.43 5.84 12.00
N ILE A 34 16.97 5.77 10.79
CA ILE A 34 18.01 6.69 10.28
C ILE A 34 17.68 7.13 8.86
N GLY A 35 18.51 7.97 8.27
CA GLY A 35 18.42 8.43 6.88
C GLY A 35 17.96 9.88 6.74
N PRO A 36 18.08 10.45 5.54
CA PRO A 36 17.68 11.84 5.28
C PRO A 36 16.16 12.00 5.30
N ILE A 37 15.67 13.08 5.91
CA ILE A 37 14.24 13.41 5.98
C ILE A 37 13.82 14.13 4.69
N ASN A 38 12.64 13.77 4.17
CA ASN A 38 12.00 14.37 2.99
C ASN A 38 12.91 14.37 1.74
N LEU A 39 13.75 13.36 1.58
CA LEU A 39 14.59 13.19 0.40
C LEU A 39 14.23 11.87 -0.31
N PRO A 40 13.56 11.93 -1.47
CA PRO A 40 13.22 10.74 -2.24
C PRO A 40 14.47 10.03 -2.78
N ALA A 41 14.54 8.72 -2.58
CA ALA A 41 15.60 7.87 -3.11
C ALA A 41 15.04 6.53 -3.60
N ALA A 42 15.60 5.96 -4.67
CA ALA A 42 15.18 4.68 -5.22
C ALA A 42 16.13 3.56 -4.79
N PHE A 43 15.57 2.42 -4.38
CA PHE A 43 16.32 1.23 -3.95
C PHE A 43 15.82 -0.02 -4.67
N GLY A 44 16.77 -0.82 -5.15
CA GLY A 44 16.50 -2.14 -5.74
C GLY A 44 17.08 -3.30 -4.93
N ARG A 45 17.72 -3.01 -3.78
CA ARG A 45 18.34 -4.03 -2.91
C ARG A 45 18.07 -3.71 -1.45
N VAL A 46 17.63 -4.72 -0.70
CA VAL A 46 17.32 -4.59 0.74
C VAL A 46 18.57 -4.18 1.54
N LYS A 47 19.75 -4.70 1.20
CA LYS A 47 20.99 -4.35 1.89
C LYS A 47 21.29 -2.85 1.83
N ASP A 48 21.13 -2.23 0.65
CA ASP A 48 21.39 -0.81 0.46
C ASP A 48 20.35 0.03 1.19
N LEU A 49 19.09 -0.40 1.18
CA LEU A 49 18.00 0.21 1.93
C LEU A 49 18.30 0.21 3.44
N VAL A 50 18.63 -0.93 4.02
CA VAL A 50 18.95 -1.05 5.46
C VAL A 50 20.18 -0.22 5.82
N THR A 51 21.21 -0.20 4.98
CA THR A 51 22.41 0.62 5.22
C THR A 51 22.08 2.11 5.31
N ASN A 52 21.14 2.61 4.50
CA ASN A 52 20.81 4.04 4.43
C ASN A 52 19.68 4.45 5.39
N TYR A 53 18.73 3.56 5.70
CA TYR A 53 17.53 3.88 6.47
C TYR A 53 17.38 3.10 7.79
N GLY A 54 18.29 2.13 8.05
CA GLY A 54 18.31 1.33 9.28
C GLY A 54 17.15 0.33 9.33
N GLY A 55 16.22 0.54 10.22
CA GLY A 55 15.04 -0.30 10.45
C GLY A 55 13.76 0.52 10.58
N GLY A 56 12.69 -0.14 11.03
CA GLY A 56 11.37 0.46 11.24
C GLY A 56 10.39 0.20 10.10
N PRO A 57 9.15 0.68 10.22
CA PRO A 57 8.06 0.29 9.35
C PRO A 57 8.30 0.62 7.86
N LEU A 58 8.91 1.76 7.55
CA LEU A 58 9.24 2.13 6.17
C LEU A 58 10.21 1.14 5.52
N VAL A 59 11.23 0.70 6.27
CA VAL A 59 12.23 -0.25 5.77
C VAL A 59 11.63 -1.63 5.59
N GLU A 60 10.77 -2.07 6.50
CA GLU A 60 10.09 -3.36 6.39
C GLU A 60 9.14 -3.43 5.19
N ALA A 61 8.32 -2.38 4.95
CA ALA A 61 7.44 -2.29 3.79
C ALA A 61 8.24 -2.30 2.47
N ALA A 62 9.29 -1.49 2.39
CA ALA A 62 10.13 -1.39 1.20
C ALA A 62 10.91 -2.68 0.95
N ALA A 63 11.46 -3.31 1.98
CA ALA A 63 12.18 -4.58 1.89
C ALA A 63 11.26 -5.69 1.38
N HIS A 64 10.02 -5.77 1.90
CA HIS A 64 9.03 -6.73 1.42
C HIS A 64 8.76 -6.55 -0.08
N ALA A 65 8.54 -5.32 -0.54
CA ALA A 65 8.28 -5.02 -1.94
C ALA A 65 9.48 -5.37 -2.84
N ILE A 66 10.71 -5.06 -2.43
CA ILE A 66 11.93 -5.37 -3.19
C ILE A 66 12.12 -6.89 -3.31
N GLU A 67 12.07 -7.62 -2.20
CA GLU A 67 12.42 -9.06 -2.18
C GLU A 67 11.31 -9.94 -2.79
N ARG A 68 10.04 -9.59 -2.54
CA ARG A 68 8.93 -10.46 -2.97
C ARG A 68 8.54 -10.22 -4.43
N TYR A 69 8.64 -9.00 -4.90
CA TYR A 69 8.19 -8.64 -6.24
C TYR A 69 9.32 -8.22 -7.18
N GLY A 70 10.57 -8.17 -6.68
CA GLY A 70 11.77 -8.01 -7.51
C GLY A 70 11.86 -6.69 -8.26
N ARG A 71 11.20 -5.62 -7.77
CA ARG A 71 11.21 -4.29 -8.40
C ARG A 71 11.79 -3.23 -7.47
N PRO A 72 12.48 -2.21 -8.02
CA PRO A 72 12.91 -1.06 -7.22
C PRO A 72 11.71 -0.32 -6.62
N VAL A 73 11.90 0.27 -5.46
CA VAL A 73 10.92 1.14 -4.78
C VAL A 73 11.52 2.50 -4.52
N VAL A 74 10.68 3.51 -4.45
CA VAL A 74 11.06 4.86 -4.01
C VAL A 74 10.73 5.01 -2.55
N VAL A 75 11.67 5.49 -1.75
CA VAL A 75 11.52 5.65 -0.31
C VAL A 75 11.68 7.12 0.05
N VAL A 76 10.78 7.61 0.88
CA VAL A 76 10.86 8.96 1.46
C VAL A 76 10.69 8.84 2.97
N ARG A 77 11.76 9.11 3.70
CA ARG A 77 11.68 9.15 5.15
C ARG A 77 11.00 10.43 5.60
N THR A 78 10.04 10.30 6.49
CA THR A 78 9.39 11.41 7.20
C THR A 78 9.72 11.34 8.71
N PRO A 79 9.61 12.46 9.45
CA PRO A 79 9.79 12.42 10.89
C PRO A 79 8.80 11.48 11.59
N ALA A 80 9.24 10.77 12.62
CA ALA A 80 8.40 9.95 13.49
C ALA A 80 7.81 10.85 14.62
N THR A 81 6.91 11.75 14.26
CA THR A 81 6.34 12.73 15.22
C THR A 81 5.25 12.13 16.09
N VAL A 82 4.73 10.97 15.73
CA VAL A 82 3.88 10.16 16.59
C VAL A 82 4.71 8.98 17.07
N ALA A 83 5.05 8.98 18.34
CA ALA A 83 5.86 7.92 18.95
C ALA A 83 5.11 6.58 18.91
N GLY A 84 5.86 5.50 18.71
CA GLY A 84 5.36 4.16 18.97
C GLY A 84 5.03 3.96 20.45
N THR A 85 4.09 3.11 20.76
CA THR A 85 3.67 2.85 22.14
C THR A 85 3.56 1.35 22.41
N PRO A 86 3.98 0.88 23.60
CA PRO A 86 3.59 -0.44 24.07
C PRO A 86 2.08 -0.46 24.35
N GLY A 87 1.41 -1.54 23.94
CA GLY A 87 -0.02 -1.74 24.20
C GLY A 87 -0.29 -2.27 25.60
N THR A 88 -1.53 -2.64 25.84
CA THR A 88 -1.94 -3.29 27.10
C THR A 88 -1.15 -4.59 27.31
N ILE A 89 -0.68 -4.78 28.54
CA ILE A 89 0.05 -5.98 28.93
C ILE A 89 -0.96 -7.08 29.27
N ASP A 90 -0.78 -8.25 28.66
CA ASP A 90 -1.45 -9.47 29.06
C ASP A 90 -0.59 -10.17 30.11
N THR A 91 -1.17 -10.34 31.30
CA THR A 91 -0.55 -10.99 32.44
C THR A 91 -1.19 -12.35 32.77
N THR A 92 -1.94 -12.93 31.86
CA THR A 92 -2.64 -14.21 32.07
C THR A 92 -1.67 -15.33 32.43
N GLY A 93 -0.44 -15.30 31.92
CA GLY A 93 0.63 -16.23 32.24
C GLY A 93 1.53 -15.80 33.41
N TRP A 94 1.14 -14.78 34.18
CA TRP A 94 1.92 -14.27 35.31
C TRP A 94 1.34 -14.74 36.64
N HIS A 95 2.13 -15.44 37.42
CA HIS A 95 1.73 -16.03 38.69
C HIS A 95 2.52 -15.46 39.91
N GLY A 96 3.57 -14.67 39.61
CA GLY A 96 4.32 -13.94 40.63
C GLY A 96 3.51 -12.81 41.26
N THR A 97 4.05 -12.23 42.33
CA THR A 97 3.41 -11.10 43.04
C THR A 97 3.89 -9.74 42.55
N SER A 98 4.94 -9.70 41.73
CA SER A 98 5.44 -8.45 41.16
C SER A 98 4.46 -7.91 40.12
N VAL A 99 4.27 -6.59 40.11
CA VAL A 99 3.57 -5.88 39.02
C VAL A 99 4.55 -5.62 37.88
N VAL A 100 4.16 -6.02 36.71
CA VAL A 100 4.98 -5.85 35.47
C VAL A 100 4.46 -4.66 34.68
N THR A 101 5.36 -3.82 34.22
CA THR A 101 5.05 -2.71 33.31
C THR A 101 6.03 -2.67 32.15
N VAL A 102 5.57 -2.21 30.98
CA VAL A 102 6.42 -1.96 29.82
C VAL A 102 6.42 -0.47 29.54
N THR A 103 7.60 0.10 29.37
CA THR A 103 7.81 1.53 29.09
C THR A 103 8.76 1.71 27.92
N GLY A 104 8.89 2.93 27.43
CA GLY A 104 9.75 3.28 26.30
C GLY A 104 8.99 3.27 24.97
N GLU A 105 9.69 3.61 23.90
CA GLU A 105 9.15 3.79 22.57
C GLU A 105 9.65 2.65 21.65
N PRO A 106 8.78 1.80 21.13
CA PRO A 106 9.13 0.82 20.13
C PRO A 106 9.48 1.51 18.81
N ASP A 107 10.39 0.94 18.05
CA ASP A 107 10.80 1.41 16.72
C ASP A 107 10.03 0.72 15.58
N ASP A 108 9.20 -0.28 15.90
CA ASP A 108 8.34 -1.00 14.96
C ASP A 108 7.16 -1.68 15.67
N ASP A 109 6.27 -2.33 14.90
CA ASP A 109 5.21 -3.20 15.43
C ASP A 109 5.79 -4.55 15.84
N TYR A 110 5.66 -4.89 17.12
CA TYR A 110 6.13 -6.15 17.69
C TYR A 110 5.04 -6.89 18.46
N GLU A 111 5.09 -8.21 18.42
CA GLU A 111 4.39 -9.10 19.34
C GLU A 111 5.39 -9.51 20.46
N VAL A 112 5.51 -8.66 21.48
CA VAL A 112 6.47 -8.87 22.56
C VAL A 112 5.98 -9.96 23.50
N VAL A 113 6.81 -10.97 23.74
CA VAL A 113 6.60 -11.97 24.79
C VAL A 113 7.83 -11.98 25.69
N PHE A 114 7.64 -11.82 26.96
CA PHE A 114 8.67 -11.90 27.98
C PHE A 114 8.45 -13.14 28.84
N LYS A 115 9.51 -13.89 29.12
CA LYS A 115 9.46 -15.14 29.87
C LYS A 115 10.52 -15.17 30.95
N VAL A 116 10.11 -15.54 32.15
CA VAL A 116 11.01 -15.81 33.28
C VAL A 116 11.55 -17.24 33.15
N LEU A 117 12.85 -17.39 33.01
CA LEU A 117 13.53 -18.69 32.97
C LEU A 117 13.85 -19.20 34.38
N LYS A 118 14.27 -18.30 35.26
CA LYS A 118 14.52 -18.55 36.65
C LYS A 118 13.94 -17.39 37.44
N GLY A 119 12.99 -17.70 38.28
CA GLY A 119 12.31 -16.76 39.15
C GLY A 119 13.15 -16.35 40.37
N GLY A 120 12.56 -15.47 41.15
CA GLY A 120 13.18 -14.96 42.38
C GLY A 120 12.44 -13.74 42.94
N THR A 121 13.00 -13.18 43.99
CA THR A 121 12.52 -11.91 44.54
C THR A 121 13.10 -10.76 43.76
N VAL A 122 12.25 -9.89 43.21
CA VAL A 122 12.68 -8.68 42.50
C VAL A 122 13.47 -7.78 43.46
N GLY A 123 14.59 -7.27 43.02
CA GLY A 123 15.54 -6.53 43.86
C GLY A 123 16.72 -7.37 44.33
N THR A 124 16.71 -8.68 44.13
CA THR A 124 17.83 -9.58 44.47
C THR A 124 18.43 -10.22 43.22
N PRO A 125 19.77 -10.49 43.22
CA PRO A 125 20.41 -11.14 42.09
C PRO A 125 19.91 -12.57 41.88
N GLY A 126 19.88 -13.02 40.63
CA GLY A 126 19.65 -14.42 40.27
C GLY A 126 18.44 -14.69 39.39
N MET A 127 17.56 -13.72 39.16
CA MET A 127 16.49 -13.82 38.19
C MET A 127 17.05 -13.85 36.77
N SER A 128 16.59 -14.78 35.94
CA SER A 128 16.97 -14.91 34.54
C SER A 128 15.75 -14.90 33.65
N VAL A 129 15.84 -14.16 32.57
CA VAL A 129 14.72 -13.90 31.67
C VAL A 129 15.15 -14.00 30.21
N GLN A 130 14.18 -14.14 29.34
CA GLN A 130 14.34 -13.98 27.91
C GLN A 130 13.12 -13.29 27.32
N TRP A 131 13.26 -12.71 26.14
CA TRP A 131 12.14 -12.08 25.43
C TRP A 131 12.13 -12.44 23.95
N SER A 132 10.98 -12.30 23.37
CA SER A 132 10.72 -12.42 21.94
C SER A 132 10.02 -11.16 21.45
N LEU A 133 10.30 -10.74 20.21
CA LEU A 133 9.61 -9.64 19.53
C LEU A 133 8.65 -10.15 18.44
N ASP A 134 8.52 -11.45 18.28
CA ASP A 134 7.76 -12.11 17.22
C ASP A 134 6.77 -13.16 17.75
N GLY A 135 6.17 -12.90 18.90
CA GLY A 135 5.15 -13.77 19.49
C GLY A 135 5.68 -15.08 20.08
N GLY A 136 6.94 -15.13 20.49
CA GLY A 136 7.56 -16.33 21.09
C GLY A 136 8.17 -17.29 20.10
N ARG A 137 8.29 -16.93 18.83
CA ARG A 137 8.91 -17.79 17.79
C ARG A 137 10.43 -17.79 17.86
N ASN A 138 11.02 -16.64 18.10
CA ASN A 138 12.47 -16.49 18.27
C ASN A 138 12.74 -15.79 19.61
N TRP A 139 13.63 -16.35 20.40
CA TRP A 139 13.96 -15.87 21.73
C TRP A 139 15.33 -15.22 21.80
N SER A 140 15.44 -14.17 22.62
CA SER A 140 16.74 -13.59 22.96
C SER A 140 17.59 -14.59 23.75
N PRO A 141 18.92 -14.42 23.79
CA PRO A 141 19.73 -15.08 24.79
C PRO A 141 19.19 -14.78 26.22
N PRO A 142 19.35 -15.72 27.17
CA PRO A 142 19.00 -15.45 28.56
C PRO A 142 19.74 -14.22 29.11
N ALA A 143 19.00 -13.34 29.76
CA ALA A 143 19.54 -12.14 30.40
C ALA A 143 19.34 -12.19 31.91
N THR A 144 20.31 -11.66 32.64
CA THR A 144 20.25 -11.48 34.09
C THR A 144 20.63 -10.06 34.44
N THR A 145 20.00 -9.50 35.46
CA THR A 145 20.41 -8.20 36.02
C THR A 145 20.72 -8.37 37.51
N ALA A 146 21.51 -7.45 38.04
CA ALA A 146 21.90 -7.46 39.44
C ALA A 146 20.72 -7.32 40.40
N THR A 147 19.65 -6.65 39.97
CA THR A 147 18.45 -6.40 40.80
C THR A 147 17.18 -7.07 40.30
N GLY A 148 17.16 -7.55 39.04
CA GLY A 148 15.96 -8.11 38.42
C GLY A 148 14.79 -7.12 38.26
N THR A 149 15.03 -5.82 38.39
CA THR A 149 13.98 -4.79 38.36
C THR A 149 13.69 -4.26 36.96
N THR A 150 14.68 -4.28 36.08
CA THR A 150 14.58 -3.63 34.77
C THR A 150 15.31 -4.42 33.71
N PHE A 151 14.65 -4.70 32.59
CA PHE A 151 15.21 -5.44 31.44
C PHE A 151 14.96 -4.64 30.15
N PRO A 152 16.00 -4.01 29.59
CA PRO A 152 15.90 -3.40 28.27
C PRO A 152 15.68 -4.47 27.20
N LEU A 153 14.91 -4.15 26.17
CA LEU A 153 14.67 -5.00 25.01
C LEU A 153 15.47 -4.50 23.81
N PRO A 154 16.74 -4.91 23.66
CA PRO A 154 17.52 -4.56 22.49
C PRO A 154 16.80 -4.97 21.20
N ALA A 155 16.93 -4.18 20.14
CA ALA A 155 16.22 -4.31 18.87
C ALA A 155 14.68 -4.11 18.95
N GLY A 156 14.20 -3.49 20.04
CA GLY A 156 12.81 -3.08 20.20
C GLY A 156 12.70 -1.58 20.52
N GLY A 157 13.59 -0.76 19.95
CA GLY A 157 13.63 0.67 20.26
C GLY A 157 14.19 0.94 21.65
N THR A 158 13.53 1.80 22.42
CA THR A 158 13.91 2.11 23.81
C THR A 158 13.07 1.34 24.84
N MET A 159 12.39 0.28 24.42
CA MET A 159 11.50 -0.46 25.31
C MET A 159 12.23 -1.12 26.49
N VAL A 160 11.57 -1.06 27.64
CA VAL A 160 12.06 -1.64 28.89
C VAL A 160 10.90 -2.33 29.61
N ILE A 161 11.14 -3.56 30.08
CA ILE A 161 10.22 -4.24 31.00
C ILE A 161 10.69 -3.96 32.44
N ASN A 162 9.78 -3.49 33.26
CA ASN A 162 10.04 -3.15 34.64
C ASN A 162 9.20 -4.03 35.58
N PHE A 163 9.81 -4.44 36.69
CA PHE A 163 9.20 -5.22 37.73
C PHE A 163 9.17 -4.42 39.04
N ALA A 164 7.99 -4.25 39.62
CA ALA A 164 7.85 -3.71 40.98
C ALA A 164 8.35 -4.72 42.01
N ALA A 165 8.43 -4.28 43.27
CA ALA A 165 8.75 -5.20 44.38
C ALA A 165 7.76 -6.37 44.42
N GLY A 166 8.26 -7.58 44.67
CA GLY A 166 7.48 -8.82 44.63
C GLY A 166 8.32 -10.01 44.20
N THR A 167 7.66 -11.05 43.73
CA THR A 167 8.29 -12.26 43.21
C THR A 167 7.89 -12.52 41.77
N ALA A 168 8.79 -13.14 41.01
CA ALA A 168 8.50 -13.76 39.74
C ALA A 168 8.74 -15.27 39.87
N LEU A 169 7.93 -16.10 39.25
CA LEU A 169 8.06 -17.54 39.26
C LEU A 169 8.69 -18.08 38.00
N ASP A 170 9.31 -19.25 38.07
CA ASP A 170 9.83 -19.96 36.92
C ASP A 170 8.71 -20.23 35.90
N GLY A 171 8.90 -19.83 34.65
CA GLY A 171 7.92 -20.02 33.60
C GLY A 171 6.89 -18.90 33.46
N ASP A 172 6.85 -17.91 34.34
CA ASP A 172 5.98 -16.75 34.23
C ASP A 172 6.18 -16.05 32.87
N THR A 173 5.07 -15.65 32.25
CA THR A 173 5.07 -14.94 30.96
C THR A 173 4.19 -13.72 31.00
N VAL A 174 4.61 -12.68 30.31
CA VAL A 174 3.78 -11.53 29.95
C VAL A 174 3.90 -11.25 28.47
N SER A 175 2.83 -10.76 27.86
CA SER A 175 2.86 -10.36 26.46
C SER A 175 2.23 -8.99 26.24
N THR A 176 2.65 -8.32 25.20
CA THR A 176 2.06 -7.07 24.75
C THR A 176 2.29 -6.89 23.23
N ARG A 177 1.38 -6.22 22.55
CA ARG A 177 1.61 -5.73 21.18
C ARG A 177 2.03 -4.27 21.25
N THR A 178 2.97 -3.89 20.38
CA THR A 178 3.37 -2.49 20.24
C THR A 178 2.72 -1.88 19.01
N THR A 179 2.72 -0.56 18.94
CA THR A 179 2.44 0.18 17.72
C THR A 179 3.72 0.81 17.21
N ALA A 180 3.96 0.75 15.91
CA ALA A 180 5.09 1.41 15.28
C ALA A 180 4.99 2.94 15.42
N PRO A 181 6.12 3.66 15.38
CA PRO A 181 6.10 5.11 15.21
C PRO A 181 5.45 5.48 13.88
N ALA A 182 4.78 6.63 13.84
CA ALA A 182 4.11 7.14 12.65
C ALA A 182 4.43 8.62 12.43
N SER A 183 4.18 9.09 11.22
CA SER A 183 4.29 10.51 10.88
C SER A 183 2.97 11.22 11.10
N SER A 184 3.02 12.47 11.55
CA SER A 184 1.83 13.31 11.56
C SER A 184 1.30 13.56 10.13
N PRO A 185 0.02 13.93 9.95
CA PRO A 185 -0.49 14.30 8.63
C PRO A 185 0.29 15.42 7.96
N ALA A 186 0.82 16.37 8.74
CA ALA A 186 1.64 17.46 8.23
C ALA A 186 3.00 16.97 7.70
N ASP A 187 3.69 16.10 8.45
CA ASP A 187 4.98 15.54 8.03
C ASP A 187 4.83 14.62 6.82
N LEU A 188 3.77 13.84 6.79
CA LEU A 188 3.41 13.05 5.61
C LEU A 188 3.20 13.95 4.40
N GLY A 189 2.48 15.08 4.57
CA GLY A 189 2.27 16.07 3.53
C GLY A 189 3.58 16.64 2.97
N LEU A 190 4.57 16.93 3.83
CA LEU A 190 5.91 17.36 3.41
C LEU A 190 6.67 16.28 2.65
N GLY A 191 6.58 15.03 3.09
CA GLY A 191 7.15 13.88 2.37
C GLY A 191 6.55 13.71 0.98
N LEU A 192 5.23 13.87 0.84
CA LEU A 192 4.52 13.83 -0.44
C LEU A 192 4.91 15.02 -1.35
N ASP A 193 5.09 16.22 -0.80
CA ASP A 193 5.55 17.38 -1.56
C ASP A 193 6.97 17.16 -2.10
N ALA A 194 7.88 16.61 -1.29
CA ALA A 194 9.23 16.25 -1.71
C ALA A 194 9.20 15.19 -2.83
N LEU A 195 8.35 14.17 -2.68
CA LEU A 195 8.14 13.15 -3.71
C LEU A 195 7.58 13.75 -5.00
N ALA A 196 6.61 14.66 -4.90
CA ALA A 196 6.01 15.37 -6.03
C ALA A 196 6.99 16.27 -6.78
N ALA A 197 7.93 16.88 -6.07
CA ALA A 197 9.00 17.74 -6.63
C ALA A 197 10.13 16.93 -7.28
N SER A 198 10.25 15.63 -6.95
CA SER A 198 11.32 14.79 -7.48
C SER A 198 11.14 14.52 -8.99
N ALA A 199 12.25 14.22 -9.66
CA ALA A 199 12.23 13.76 -11.06
C ALA A 199 11.89 12.25 -11.18
N ILE A 200 11.77 11.53 -10.05
CA ILE A 200 11.51 10.09 -10.05
C ILE A 200 10.06 9.85 -10.46
N ASN A 201 9.84 8.97 -11.42
CA ASN A 201 8.51 8.61 -11.85
C ASN A 201 7.95 7.47 -11.00
N TRP A 202 6.85 7.73 -10.30
CA TRP A 202 6.14 6.78 -9.46
C TRP A 202 4.65 6.76 -9.83
N GLU A 203 3.96 5.70 -9.50
CA GLU A 203 2.53 5.53 -9.82
C GLU A 203 1.66 5.52 -8.57
N ILE A 204 2.00 4.65 -7.63
CA ILE A 204 1.26 4.45 -6.39
C ILE A 204 2.14 4.90 -5.23
N VAL A 205 1.58 5.64 -4.30
CA VAL A 205 2.23 5.94 -3.02
C VAL A 205 1.56 5.18 -1.89
N GLU A 206 2.37 4.55 -1.06
CA GLU A 206 1.94 3.94 0.19
C GLU A 206 2.44 4.80 1.37
N PRO A 207 1.55 5.47 2.10
CA PRO A 207 1.87 6.02 3.39
C PRO A 207 2.03 4.88 4.39
N VAL A 208 3.22 4.76 4.96
CA VAL A 208 3.56 3.71 5.92
C VAL A 208 3.18 4.15 7.32
N GLY A 209 2.20 3.49 7.88
CA GLY A 209 1.58 3.79 9.17
C GLY A 209 0.05 3.82 9.08
N PRO A 210 -0.65 3.86 10.23
CA PRO A 210 -2.10 3.86 10.25
C PRO A 210 -2.66 5.15 9.66
N ILE A 211 -3.55 5.02 8.66
CA ILE A 211 -4.32 6.15 8.14
C ILE A 211 -5.45 6.45 9.10
N VAL A 212 -5.45 7.68 9.60
CA VAL A 212 -6.57 8.27 10.35
C VAL A 212 -7.34 9.24 9.44
N PRO A 213 -8.56 9.68 9.80
CA PRO A 213 -9.37 10.54 8.93
C PRO A 213 -8.65 11.81 8.43
N THR A 214 -7.80 12.43 9.24
CA THR A 214 -7.00 13.62 8.85
C THR A 214 -5.86 13.27 7.90
N THR A 215 -5.24 12.10 8.05
CA THR A 215 -4.25 11.58 7.10
C THR A 215 -4.88 11.27 5.75
N PHE A 216 -6.09 10.69 5.76
CA PHE A 216 -6.87 10.43 4.55
C PHE A 216 -7.13 11.74 3.76
N ASP A 217 -7.57 12.79 4.46
CA ASP A 217 -7.83 14.10 3.84
C ASP A 217 -6.56 14.71 3.25
N THR A 218 -5.42 14.58 3.95
CA THR A 218 -4.13 15.05 3.46
C THR A 218 -3.70 14.32 2.19
N LEU A 219 -3.83 13.01 2.15
CA LEU A 219 -3.51 12.19 0.97
C LEU A 219 -4.37 12.59 -0.22
N GLU A 220 -5.68 12.69 -0.04
CA GLU A 220 -6.59 13.05 -1.11
C GLU A 220 -6.31 14.45 -1.65
N LEU A 221 -6.09 15.43 -0.79
CA LEU A 221 -5.73 16.78 -1.17
C LEU A 221 -4.44 16.82 -2.02
N LYS A 222 -3.38 16.11 -1.58
CA LYS A 222 -2.10 16.09 -2.27
C LYS A 222 -2.16 15.37 -3.62
N ILE A 223 -2.84 14.22 -3.68
CA ILE A 223 -2.98 13.45 -4.94
C ILE A 223 -3.89 14.17 -5.93
N ALA A 224 -4.99 14.79 -5.47
CA ALA A 224 -5.84 15.61 -6.32
C ALA A 224 -5.08 16.82 -6.91
N ALA A 225 -4.24 17.49 -6.10
CA ALA A 225 -3.37 18.57 -6.59
C ALA A 225 -2.35 18.08 -7.64
N LEU A 226 -1.79 16.90 -7.48
CA LEU A 226 -0.92 16.28 -8.49
C LEU A 226 -1.67 15.99 -9.79
N SER A 227 -2.88 15.44 -9.72
CA SER A 227 -3.73 15.18 -10.88
C SER A 227 -4.07 16.49 -11.61
N ALA A 228 -4.42 17.56 -10.89
CA ALA A 228 -4.64 18.89 -11.46
C ALA A 228 -3.38 19.45 -12.14
N ALA A 229 -2.19 19.13 -11.63
CA ALA A 229 -0.91 19.47 -12.27
C ALA A 229 -0.53 18.54 -13.45
N GLY A 230 -1.38 17.56 -13.78
CA GLY A 230 -1.15 16.58 -14.84
C GLY A 230 -0.18 15.46 -14.47
N LYS A 231 0.00 15.22 -13.19
CA LYS A 231 0.74 14.08 -12.64
C LYS A 231 -0.27 13.11 -12.04
N TYR A 232 -0.77 12.20 -12.85
CA TYR A 232 -1.83 11.26 -12.47
C TYR A 232 -1.26 10.13 -11.61
N ARG A 233 -1.70 10.05 -10.37
CA ARG A 233 -1.19 9.16 -9.33
C ARG A 233 -2.34 8.53 -8.54
N ALA A 234 -2.02 7.45 -7.80
CA ALA A 234 -2.91 6.81 -6.85
C ALA A 234 -2.20 6.64 -5.51
N TRP A 235 -2.97 6.37 -4.45
CA TRP A 235 -2.42 5.99 -3.16
C TRP A 235 -3.07 4.69 -2.67
N SER A 236 -2.32 3.90 -1.91
CA SER A 236 -2.78 2.69 -1.23
C SER A 236 -2.22 2.70 0.19
N GLY A 237 -3.05 2.52 1.19
CA GLY A 237 -2.59 2.52 2.58
C GLY A 237 -3.53 1.73 3.47
N ASN A 238 -3.21 1.63 4.76
CA ASN A 238 -3.97 0.85 5.73
C ASN A 238 -4.61 1.75 6.78
N ALA A 239 -5.86 1.52 7.11
CA ALA A 239 -6.45 2.00 8.35
C ALA A 239 -5.70 1.38 9.55
N ARG A 240 -6.12 1.68 10.78
CA ARG A 240 -5.54 0.98 11.92
C ARG A 240 -5.73 -0.54 11.80
N THR A 241 -4.85 -1.31 12.36
CA THR A 241 -5.04 -2.75 12.55
C THR A 241 -5.96 -3.03 13.75
N PRO A 242 -6.57 -4.23 13.88
CA PRO A 242 -7.37 -4.58 15.05
C PRO A 242 -6.56 -4.49 16.35
N ASN A 243 -7.18 -3.96 17.41
CA ASN A 243 -6.58 -3.95 18.74
C ASN A 243 -6.59 -5.36 19.36
N VAL A 244 -5.77 -5.56 20.39
CA VAL A 244 -5.78 -6.83 21.15
C VAL A 244 -7.15 -7.04 21.80
N GLY A 245 -7.77 -8.19 21.54
CA GLY A 245 -9.09 -8.55 22.09
C GLY A 245 -10.27 -7.80 21.47
N GLU A 246 -10.07 -7.01 20.43
CA GLU A 246 -11.16 -6.34 19.72
C GLU A 246 -11.95 -7.35 18.87
N SER A 247 -13.27 -7.36 19.01
CA SER A 247 -14.12 -8.21 18.18
C SER A 247 -14.22 -7.66 16.74
N GLU A 248 -14.46 -8.54 15.77
CA GLU A 248 -14.64 -8.18 14.36
C GLU A 248 -15.74 -7.11 14.17
N SER A 249 -16.86 -7.26 14.88
CA SER A 249 -17.97 -6.30 14.82
C SER A 249 -17.60 -4.93 15.41
N ALA A 250 -16.81 -4.89 16.49
CA ALA A 250 -16.33 -3.63 17.07
C ALA A 250 -15.32 -2.94 16.14
N TYR A 251 -14.44 -3.71 15.53
CA TYR A 251 -13.48 -3.21 14.56
C TYR A 251 -14.17 -2.62 13.32
N LEU A 252 -15.13 -3.34 12.73
CA LEU A 252 -15.94 -2.85 11.61
C LEU A 252 -16.69 -1.55 11.97
N THR A 253 -17.33 -1.51 13.13
CA THR A 253 -18.05 -0.31 13.61
C THR A 253 -17.11 0.88 13.75
N ALA A 254 -15.97 0.71 14.41
CA ALA A 254 -15.00 1.77 14.61
C ALA A 254 -14.43 2.32 13.27
N LEU A 255 -14.15 1.46 12.30
CA LEU A 255 -13.70 1.88 10.97
C LEU A 255 -14.80 2.60 10.20
N THR A 256 -16.04 2.11 10.27
CA THR A 256 -17.18 2.73 9.59
C THR A 256 -17.51 4.11 10.17
N GLU A 257 -17.44 4.29 11.47
CA GLU A 257 -17.59 5.59 12.14
C GLU A 257 -16.52 6.59 11.68
N ASN A 258 -15.28 6.15 11.56
CA ASN A 258 -14.17 7.01 11.18
C ASN A 258 -14.15 7.37 9.68
N PHE A 259 -14.52 6.44 8.81
CA PHE A 259 -14.33 6.59 7.37
C PHE A 259 -15.63 6.57 6.56
N GLY A 260 -16.78 6.25 7.14
CA GLY A 260 -18.04 6.13 6.42
C GLY A 260 -18.43 7.35 5.58
N ALA A 261 -18.12 8.57 6.08
CA ALA A 261 -18.33 9.82 5.38
C ALA A 261 -17.18 10.23 4.43
N LYS A 262 -16.08 9.50 4.40
CA LYS A 262 -14.94 9.79 3.52
C LYS A 262 -15.13 9.16 2.15
N ALA A 263 -14.55 9.78 1.15
CA ALA A 263 -14.51 9.24 -0.20
C ALA A 263 -13.25 9.74 -0.94
N SER A 264 -12.71 8.90 -1.81
CA SER A 264 -11.57 9.19 -2.68
C SER A 264 -11.81 8.61 -4.05
N LEU A 265 -11.39 9.30 -5.09
CA LEU A 265 -11.33 8.75 -6.47
C LEU A 265 -9.94 8.25 -6.83
N HIS A 266 -8.96 8.39 -5.93
CA HIS A 266 -7.54 8.11 -6.19
C HIS A 266 -6.95 7.11 -5.20
N GLY A 267 -7.68 6.77 -4.13
CA GLY A 267 -7.15 6.07 -3.00
C GLY A 267 -7.82 4.75 -2.68
N GLN A 268 -6.99 3.79 -2.35
CA GLN A 268 -7.35 2.49 -1.82
C GLN A 268 -7.03 2.45 -0.32
N LEU A 269 -8.03 2.21 0.50
CA LEU A 269 -7.87 2.07 1.94
C LEU A 269 -8.06 0.61 2.34
N SER A 270 -6.99 0.01 2.81
CA SER A 270 -6.99 -1.37 3.29
C SER A 270 -7.31 -1.44 4.78
N ALA A 271 -7.82 -2.58 5.25
CA ALA A 271 -8.08 -2.84 6.66
C ALA A 271 -7.61 -4.25 7.03
N GLY A 272 -7.22 -4.42 8.29
CA GLY A 272 -6.71 -5.68 8.82
C GLY A 272 -5.19 -5.74 8.94
N ALA A 273 -4.71 -6.89 9.39
CA ALA A 273 -3.30 -7.22 9.51
C ALA A 273 -3.04 -8.61 8.91
N CYS A 274 -1.77 -8.89 8.70
CA CYS A 274 -1.31 -10.21 8.28
C CYS A 274 0.07 -10.49 8.89
N LYS A 275 0.46 -11.75 8.93
CA LYS A 275 1.80 -12.17 9.35
C LYS A 275 2.69 -12.34 8.14
N LEU A 276 3.84 -11.67 8.18
CA LEU A 276 4.85 -11.67 7.14
C LEU A 276 6.20 -12.09 7.69
N VAL A 277 6.97 -12.78 6.86
CA VAL A 277 8.40 -12.98 7.14
C VAL A 277 9.15 -11.74 6.68
N SER A 278 9.79 -11.04 7.63
CA SER A 278 10.61 -9.86 7.36
C SER A 278 11.78 -10.22 6.45
N SER A 279 11.94 -9.47 5.37
CA SER A 279 13.10 -9.60 4.47
C SER A 279 14.39 -8.99 5.07
N VAL A 280 14.27 -8.27 6.20
CA VAL A 280 15.39 -7.68 6.91
C VAL A 280 15.96 -8.65 7.96
N SER A 281 15.08 -9.20 8.81
CA SER A 281 15.47 -10.01 9.97
C SER A 281 15.21 -11.51 9.82
N GLY A 282 14.43 -11.94 8.83
CA GLY A 282 13.96 -13.32 8.67
C GLY A 282 12.92 -13.77 9.70
N ARG A 283 12.50 -12.88 10.59
CA ARG A 283 11.49 -13.17 11.61
C ARG A 283 10.08 -12.94 11.07
N LYS A 284 9.10 -13.65 11.63
CA LYS A 284 7.69 -13.51 11.23
C LYS A 284 7.03 -12.46 12.13
N TYR A 285 6.66 -11.33 11.53
CA TYR A 285 5.98 -10.23 12.22
C TYR A 285 4.56 -10.04 11.75
N ARG A 286 3.75 -9.44 12.60
CA ARG A 286 2.43 -8.90 12.26
C ARG A 286 2.60 -7.55 11.56
N ARG A 287 1.96 -7.37 10.39
CA ARG A 287 2.09 -6.17 9.57
C ARG A 287 0.73 -5.72 9.02
N PRO A 288 0.54 -4.44 8.71
CA PRO A 288 -0.63 -3.97 7.96
C PRO A 288 -0.76 -4.67 6.63
N VAL A 289 -1.99 -4.96 6.18
CA VAL A 289 -2.20 -5.64 4.89
C VAL A 289 -1.80 -4.78 3.69
N SER A 290 -1.72 -3.45 3.83
CA SER A 290 -1.26 -2.57 2.75
C SER A 290 0.13 -2.90 2.25
N PHE A 291 1.05 -3.40 3.11
CA PHE A 291 2.41 -3.79 2.71
C PHE A 291 2.42 -4.79 1.56
N VAL A 292 1.49 -5.73 1.58
CA VAL A 292 1.38 -6.74 0.52
C VAL A 292 0.50 -6.28 -0.64
N ILE A 293 -0.55 -5.51 -0.36
CA ILE A 293 -1.50 -5.02 -1.37
C ILE A 293 -0.82 -4.00 -2.28
N ALA A 294 -0.21 -2.93 -1.72
CA ALA A 294 0.44 -1.89 -2.50
C ALA A 294 1.60 -2.43 -3.35
N ALA A 295 2.39 -3.36 -2.79
CA ALA A 295 3.47 -4.00 -3.51
C ALA A 295 2.94 -4.85 -4.68
N ARG A 296 1.87 -5.63 -4.49
CA ARG A 296 1.24 -6.44 -5.54
C ARG A 296 0.60 -5.58 -6.63
N GLU A 297 -0.08 -4.49 -6.25
CA GLU A 297 -0.62 -3.50 -7.19
C GLU A 297 0.47 -2.92 -8.08
N ALA A 298 1.55 -2.44 -7.48
CA ALA A 298 2.63 -1.78 -8.21
C ALA A 298 3.38 -2.71 -9.17
N THR A 299 3.38 -4.02 -8.91
CA THR A 299 4.04 -5.01 -9.75
C THR A 299 3.13 -5.60 -10.82
N SER A 300 1.83 -5.52 -10.64
CA SER A 300 0.82 -5.94 -11.61
C SER A 300 0.64 -4.89 -12.70
N SER A 301 0.32 -5.32 -13.92
CA SER A 301 -0.08 -4.40 -14.98
C SER A 301 -1.37 -3.67 -14.59
N GLU A 302 -1.60 -2.49 -15.17
CA GLU A 302 -2.62 -1.56 -14.68
C GLU A 302 -4.05 -2.09 -14.82
N GLU A 303 -4.27 -2.95 -15.81
CA GLU A 303 -5.55 -3.62 -16.07
C GLU A 303 -5.78 -4.88 -15.24
N ILE A 304 -4.77 -5.37 -14.52
CA ILE A 304 -4.90 -6.61 -13.78
C ILE A 304 -5.55 -6.35 -12.42
N ASP A 305 -6.63 -7.06 -12.15
CA ASP A 305 -7.21 -7.13 -10.81
C ASP A 305 -6.35 -8.04 -9.93
N ILE A 306 -5.80 -7.51 -8.85
CA ILE A 306 -4.95 -8.26 -7.93
C ILE A 306 -5.71 -9.30 -7.10
N ALA A 307 -7.04 -9.30 -7.16
CA ALA A 307 -7.90 -10.34 -6.58
C ALA A 307 -8.01 -11.58 -7.47
N ASP A 308 -7.50 -11.55 -8.70
CA ASP A 308 -7.49 -12.72 -9.58
C ASP A 308 -6.70 -13.88 -8.94
N VAL A 309 -7.42 -14.97 -8.67
CA VAL A 309 -6.87 -16.19 -8.05
C VAL A 309 -5.77 -16.83 -8.91
N ASN A 310 -5.81 -16.64 -10.24
CA ASN A 310 -4.79 -17.17 -11.15
C ASN A 310 -3.42 -16.51 -10.98
N LEU A 311 -3.35 -15.33 -10.37
CA LEU A 311 -2.07 -14.71 -9.99
C LEU A 311 -1.38 -15.47 -8.84
N GLY A 312 -2.04 -16.46 -8.27
CA GLY A 312 -1.59 -17.18 -7.07
C GLY A 312 -1.80 -16.41 -5.76
N PRO A 313 -1.64 -17.07 -4.63
CA PRO A 313 -1.77 -16.47 -3.31
C PRO A 313 -0.68 -15.42 -3.05
N LEU A 314 -0.91 -14.58 -2.05
CA LEU A 314 0.10 -13.65 -1.52
C LEU A 314 1.25 -14.43 -0.89
N VAL A 315 2.46 -14.25 -1.41
CA VAL A 315 3.62 -15.08 -1.04
C VAL A 315 4.12 -14.75 0.36
N GLY A 316 4.20 -15.76 1.22
CA GLY A 316 4.72 -15.62 2.60
C GLY A 316 3.77 -14.89 3.54
N VAL A 317 2.49 -14.75 3.17
CA VAL A 317 1.44 -14.11 3.95
C VAL A 317 0.62 -15.16 4.69
N SER A 318 0.29 -14.91 5.95
CA SER A 318 -0.65 -15.71 6.74
C SER A 318 -1.57 -14.80 7.54
N ILE A 319 -2.85 -15.15 7.61
CA ILE A 319 -3.85 -14.55 8.51
C ILE A 319 -4.27 -15.55 9.60
N ARG A 320 -3.49 -16.61 9.74
CA ARG A 320 -3.68 -17.69 10.73
C ARG A 320 -2.51 -17.75 11.69
N ASP A 321 -2.75 -18.27 12.88
CA ASP A 321 -1.70 -18.59 13.83
C ASP A 321 -0.85 -19.79 13.34
N ASP A 322 0.16 -20.18 14.10
CA ASP A 322 1.05 -21.28 13.72
C ASP A 322 0.38 -22.66 13.88
N ASN A 323 -0.81 -22.72 14.50
CA ASN A 323 -1.65 -23.93 14.62
C ASN A 323 -2.73 -23.99 13.54
N GLY A 324 -2.83 -22.95 12.69
CA GLY A 324 -3.79 -22.87 11.59
C GLY A 324 -5.15 -22.26 11.99
N ASN A 325 -5.31 -21.76 13.23
CA ASN A 325 -6.53 -21.10 13.65
C ASN A 325 -6.60 -19.67 13.09
N PRO A 326 -7.82 -19.11 12.85
CA PRO A 326 -7.98 -17.70 12.52
C PRO A 326 -7.34 -16.81 13.60
N ASP A 327 -6.52 -15.84 13.20
CA ASP A 327 -5.80 -14.94 14.10
C ASP A 327 -5.93 -13.48 13.65
N GLU A 328 -6.02 -13.25 12.35
CA GLU A 328 -6.27 -11.94 11.77
C GLU A 328 -7.57 -11.99 10.94
N HIS A 329 -8.05 -10.81 10.54
CA HIS A 329 -9.28 -10.69 9.77
C HIS A 329 -9.23 -11.50 8.47
N ASP A 330 -10.28 -12.29 8.24
CA ASP A 330 -10.55 -13.02 6.99
C ASP A 330 -11.98 -12.67 6.54
N GLU A 331 -12.10 -11.94 5.44
CA GLU A 331 -13.41 -11.51 4.90
C GLU A 331 -14.32 -12.69 4.54
N SER A 332 -13.75 -13.87 4.27
CA SER A 332 -14.53 -15.06 4.01
C SER A 332 -15.24 -15.62 5.25
N LEU A 333 -14.69 -15.37 6.43
CA LEU A 333 -15.24 -15.81 7.72
C LEU A 333 -16.06 -14.72 8.41
N ASN A 334 -15.63 -13.47 8.28
CA ASN A 334 -16.20 -12.30 8.94
C ASN A 334 -16.47 -11.20 7.91
N PRO A 335 -17.49 -11.36 7.04
CA PRO A 335 -17.77 -10.39 6.00
C PRO A 335 -18.26 -9.05 6.54
N GLY A 336 -17.93 -7.95 5.84
CA GLY A 336 -18.45 -6.62 6.14
C GLY A 336 -17.47 -5.46 5.90
N LEU A 337 -16.18 -5.67 6.00
CA LEU A 337 -15.20 -4.62 5.70
C LEU A 337 -15.16 -4.30 4.20
N ASP A 338 -15.31 -5.29 3.35
CA ASP A 338 -15.40 -5.08 1.91
C ASP A 338 -16.66 -4.27 1.54
N ASP A 339 -17.80 -4.56 2.14
CA ASP A 339 -19.02 -3.78 1.94
C ASP A 339 -18.88 -2.33 2.42
N ALA A 340 -18.05 -2.11 3.45
CA ALA A 340 -17.65 -0.79 3.91
C ALA A 340 -16.55 -0.14 3.06
N ARG A 341 -16.24 -0.68 1.89
CA ARG A 341 -15.29 -0.20 0.87
C ARG A 341 -13.81 -0.36 1.21
N PHE A 342 -13.46 -1.13 2.24
CA PHE A 342 -12.06 -1.45 2.53
C PHE A 342 -11.54 -2.57 1.63
N THR A 343 -10.28 -2.48 1.27
CA THR A 343 -9.57 -3.61 0.67
C THR A 343 -9.05 -4.53 1.75
N VAL A 344 -9.44 -5.79 1.70
CA VAL A 344 -9.18 -6.78 2.75
C VAL A 344 -8.64 -8.09 2.17
N LEU A 345 -8.13 -8.94 3.04
CA LEU A 345 -7.68 -10.28 2.68
C LEU A 345 -8.78 -11.32 2.92
N ARG A 346 -8.69 -12.40 2.18
CA ARG A 346 -9.58 -13.56 2.32
C ARG A 346 -8.88 -14.88 2.06
N THR A 347 -9.50 -15.96 2.50
CA THR A 347 -9.20 -17.32 2.06
C THR A 347 -10.29 -17.83 1.12
N TRP A 348 -9.96 -18.83 0.30
CA TRP A 348 -10.89 -19.54 -0.54
C TRP A 348 -10.87 -21.01 -0.17
N GLU A 349 -12.05 -21.62 -0.02
CA GLU A 349 -12.14 -23.07 0.17
C GLU A 349 -11.61 -23.80 -1.06
N GLY A 350 -10.74 -24.78 -0.86
CA GLY A 350 -10.10 -25.52 -1.96
C GLY A 350 -8.88 -24.86 -2.59
N PHE A 351 -8.58 -23.62 -2.26
CA PHE A 351 -7.38 -22.91 -2.73
C PHE A 351 -6.50 -22.55 -1.55
N GLY A 352 -5.25 -23.03 -1.55
CA GLY A 352 -4.31 -22.75 -0.48
C GLY A 352 -3.83 -21.29 -0.49
N GLY A 353 -3.55 -20.75 0.70
CA GLY A 353 -2.98 -19.41 0.87
C GLY A 353 -4.01 -18.30 1.07
N VAL A 354 -3.52 -17.07 1.04
CA VAL A 354 -4.29 -15.85 1.29
C VAL A 354 -4.35 -15.02 0.01
N TYR A 355 -5.50 -14.44 -0.26
CA TYR A 355 -5.79 -13.65 -1.47
C TYR A 355 -6.33 -12.28 -1.08
N VAL A 356 -6.23 -11.32 -1.99
CA VAL A 356 -6.95 -10.06 -1.88
C VAL A 356 -8.42 -10.30 -2.21
N ASN A 357 -9.36 -9.72 -1.47
CA ASN A 357 -10.78 -9.89 -1.75
C ASN A 357 -11.18 -9.07 -2.99
N ARG A 358 -11.07 -7.76 -2.93
CA ARG A 358 -11.26 -6.82 -4.06
C ARG A 358 -10.34 -5.60 -3.88
N PRO A 359 -9.64 -5.13 -4.92
CA PRO A 359 -8.80 -3.92 -4.83
C PRO A 359 -9.66 -2.66 -4.97
N ARG A 360 -10.46 -2.36 -3.93
CA ARG A 360 -11.44 -1.27 -3.96
C ARG A 360 -10.78 0.10 -3.81
N ILE A 361 -11.17 1.02 -4.68
CA ILE A 361 -11.01 2.46 -4.41
C ILE A 361 -12.05 2.87 -3.37
N PHE A 362 -11.68 3.73 -2.44
CA PHE A 362 -12.57 4.21 -1.39
C PHE A 362 -13.55 5.27 -1.94
N SER A 363 -14.16 4.98 -3.10
CA SER A 363 -14.99 5.88 -3.88
C SER A 363 -16.41 5.98 -3.32
N PRO A 364 -17.16 7.05 -3.67
CA PRO A 364 -18.58 7.12 -3.37
C PRO A 364 -19.35 5.97 -4.01
N ALA A 365 -20.48 5.59 -3.42
CA ALA A 365 -21.37 4.59 -4.01
C ALA A 365 -21.82 5.02 -5.41
N GLY A 366 -21.78 4.08 -6.36
CA GLY A 366 -22.16 4.33 -7.77
C GLY A 366 -21.08 5.02 -8.60
N SER A 367 -19.87 5.19 -8.09
CA SER A 367 -18.73 5.70 -8.87
C SER A 367 -18.23 4.67 -9.86
N ASP A 368 -17.86 5.11 -11.07
CA ASP A 368 -17.18 4.28 -12.07
C ASP A 368 -15.75 3.87 -11.63
N PHE A 369 -15.18 4.60 -10.66
CA PHE A 369 -13.87 4.32 -10.06
C PHE A 369 -14.02 3.46 -8.80
N SER A 370 -14.65 2.31 -8.90
CA SER A 370 -14.83 1.39 -7.77
C SER A 370 -13.63 0.49 -7.50
N LEU A 371 -12.81 0.23 -8.53
CA LEU A 371 -11.64 -0.66 -8.48
C LEU A 371 -10.36 0.06 -8.87
N MET A 372 -9.25 -0.32 -8.25
CA MET A 372 -7.91 0.24 -8.54
C MET A 372 -7.49 0.07 -10.01
N PRO A 373 -7.71 -1.05 -10.69
CA PRO A 373 -7.43 -1.16 -12.11
C PRO A 373 -8.11 -0.10 -12.98
N HIS A 374 -9.37 0.23 -12.71
CA HIS A 374 -10.07 1.28 -13.45
C HIS A 374 -9.39 2.65 -13.29
N ARG A 375 -8.97 3.01 -12.08
CA ARG A 375 -8.25 4.27 -11.83
C ARG A 375 -6.89 4.29 -12.53
N ARG A 376 -6.14 3.19 -12.45
CA ARG A 376 -4.82 3.05 -13.08
C ARG A 376 -4.90 3.17 -14.60
N VAL A 377 -5.86 2.50 -15.24
CA VAL A 377 -6.12 2.59 -16.68
C VAL A 377 -6.51 4.01 -17.09
N MET A 378 -7.37 4.68 -16.30
CA MET A 378 -7.74 6.07 -16.55
C MET A 378 -6.53 7.01 -16.47
N ASN A 379 -5.68 6.87 -15.44
CA ASN A 379 -4.44 7.64 -15.28
C ASN A 379 -3.53 7.52 -16.52
N LEU A 380 -3.48 6.33 -17.13
CA LEU A 380 -2.76 6.08 -18.39
C LEU A 380 -3.32 6.88 -19.55
N GLY A 381 -4.63 6.80 -19.74
CA GLY A 381 -5.34 7.51 -20.81
C GLY A 381 -5.17 9.02 -20.67
N GLU A 382 -5.35 9.56 -19.46
CA GLU A 382 -5.16 10.97 -19.15
C GLU A 382 -3.72 11.43 -19.44
N ALA A 383 -2.72 10.64 -19.06
CA ALA A 383 -1.32 10.95 -19.34
C ALA A 383 -1.00 10.96 -20.83
N ALA A 384 -1.54 10.00 -21.60
CA ALA A 384 -1.36 9.92 -23.05
C ALA A 384 -2.00 11.11 -23.78
N LEU A 385 -3.25 11.45 -23.40
CA LEU A 385 -3.93 12.62 -23.96
C LEU A 385 -3.19 13.92 -23.65
N ARG A 386 -2.78 14.09 -22.40
CA ARG A 386 -2.02 15.27 -21.99
C ARG A 386 -0.73 15.40 -22.81
N ALA A 387 0.02 14.32 -22.99
CA ALA A 387 1.25 14.32 -23.78
C ALA A 387 0.99 14.66 -25.26
N TYR A 388 -0.11 14.19 -25.82
CA TYR A 388 -0.53 14.51 -27.19
C TYR A 388 -0.86 15.99 -27.33
N PHE A 389 -1.69 16.55 -26.43
CA PHE A 389 -2.12 17.95 -26.52
C PHE A 389 -1.03 18.95 -26.16
N ILE A 390 -0.08 18.64 -25.28
CA ILE A 390 1.09 19.48 -25.03
C ILE A 390 1.87 19.73 -26.31
N ARG A 391 2.03 18.73 -27.16
CA ARG A 391 2.73 18.86 -28.45
C ARG A 391 1.96 19.69 -29.49
N ARG A 392 0.68 19.96 -29.24
CA ARG A 392 -0.21 20.76 -30.12
C ARG A 392 -0.45 22.17 -29.58
N LEU A 393 -0.07 22.47 -28.34
CA LEU A 393 -0.17 23.84 -27.81
C LEU A 393 0.56 24.83 -28.73
N ASN A 394 -0.07 25.98 -28.98
CA ASN A 394 0.43 27.07 -29.81
C ASN A 394 0.67 26.71 -31.30
N ARG A 395 0.23 25.56 -31.75
CA ARG A 395 0.25 25.24 -33.19
C ARG A 395 -0.93 25.95 -33.87
N PRO A 396 -0.73 26.49 -35.10
CA PRO A 396 -1.82 27.06 -35.86
C PRO A 396 -2.85 26.01 -36.24
N ILE A 397 -4.12 26.34 -36.14
CA ILE A 397 -5.26 25.51 -36.51
C ILE A 397 -6.12 26.34 -37.48
N LEU A 398 -6.53 25.72 -38.58
CA LEU A 398 -7.40 26.38 -39.55
C LEU A 398 -8.84 26.46 -39.00
N VAL A 399 -9.39 27.64 -39.16
CA VAL A 399 -10.75 27.93 -38.71
C VAL A 399 -11.63 28.42 -39.87
N ASN A 400 -12.93 28.21 -39.75
CA ASN A 400 -13.92 28.71 -40.67
C ASN A 400 -13.93 30.25 -40.63
N SER A 401 -13.76 30.89 -41.78
CA SER A 401 -13.67 32.34 -41.91
C SER A 401 -14.94 33.11 -41.50
N THR A 402 -16.09 32.42 -41.44
CA THR A 402 -17.40 33.05 -41.10
C THR A 402 -17.75 32.86 -39.65
N THR A 403 -17.46 31.70 -39.08
CA THR A 403 -17.88 31.33 -37.72
C THR A 403 -16.75 31.36 -36.70
N GLY A 404 -15.48 31.28 -37.12
CA GLY A 404 -14.34 31.13 -36.24
C GLY A 404 -14.21 29.76 -35.60
N TYR A 405 -15.04 28.78 -35.97
CA TYR A 405 -15.00 27.40 -35.49
C TYR A 405 -13.87 26.64 -36.21
N ILE A 406 -13.36 25.59 -35.55
CA ILE A 406 -12.34 24.73 -36.15
C ILE A 406 -12.92 24.05 -37.41
N LEU A 407 -12.15 23.97 -38.50
CA LEU A 407 -12.58 23.24 -39.70
C LEU A 407 -12.76 21.76 -39.37
N GLU A 408 -13.73 21.11 -40.02
CA GLU A 408 -14.06 19.69 -39.77
C GLU A 408 -12.86 18.79 -40.04
N GLU A 409 -12.08 19.05 -41.10
CA GLU A 409 -10.87 18.29 -41.43
C GLU A 409 -9.81 18.34 -40.31
N GLU A 410 -9.56 19.53 -39.77
CA GLU A 410 -8.66 19.74 -38.62
C GLU A 410 -9.20 19.03 -37.35
N SER A 411 -10.50 19.13 -37.15
CA SER A 411 -11.15 18.45 -36.01
C SER A 411 -10.96 16.93 -36.09
N LEU A 412 -11.19 16.34 -37.26
CA LEU A 412 -11.01 14.89 -37.50
C LEU A 412 -9.55 14.45 -37.34
N GLU A 413 -8.59 15.30 -37.81
CA GLU A 413 -7.17 15.01 -37.59
C GLU A 413 -6.80 14.99 -36.11
N ILE A 414 -7.27 15.98 -35.33
CA ILE A 414 -7.04 16.09 -33.91
C ILE A 414 -7.66 14.88 -33.16
N GLU A 415 -8.89 14.53 -33.53
CA GLU A 415 -9.59 13.37 -32.95
C GLU A 415 -8.86 12.06 -33.24
N SER A 416 -8.45 11.86 -34.48
CA SER A 416 -7.71 10.67 -34.87
C SER A 416 -6.37 10.57 -34.12
N GLY A 417 -5.65 11.68 -34.05
CA GLY A 417 -4.37 11.74 -33.35
C GLY A 417 -4.50 11.49 -31.83
N ALA A 418 -5.51 12.08 -31.19
CA ALA A 418 -5.80 11.85 -29.76
C ALA A 418 -6.20 10.40 -29.47
N ARG A 419 -7.08 9.85 -30.32
CA ARG A 419 -7.49 8.44 -30.25
C ARG A 419 -6.31 7.50 -30.46
N ASN A 420 -5.44 7.78 -31.43
CA ASN A 420 -4.24 6.96 -31.66
C ASN A 420 -3.27 7.03 -30.48
N ALA A 421 -3.10 8.18 -29.83
CA ALA A 421 -2.28 8.33 -28.64
C ALA A 421 -2.80 7.49 -27.48
N MET A 422 -4.13 7.48 -27.23
CA MET A 422 -4.74 6.59 -26.24
C MET A 422 -4.63 5.13 -26.64
N SER A 423 -4.92 4.78 -27.90
CA SER A 423 -4.88 3.41 -28.40
C SER A 423 -3.49 2.78 -28.25
N ALA A 424 -2.43 3.55 -28.45
CA ALA A 424 -1.06 3.08 -28.32
C ALA A 424 -0.72 2.60 -26.90
N VAL A 425 -1.33 3.18 -25.87
CA VAL A 425 -1.06 2.80 -24.46
C VAL A 425 -2.12 1.89 -23.87
N LEU A 426 -3.36 1.92 -24.38
CA LEU A 426 -4.49 1.20 -23.80
C LEU A 426 -4.94 -0.03 -24.60
N LEU A 427 -4.74 -0.01 -25.93
CA LEU A 427 -5.24 -1.09 -26.81
C LEU A 427 -4.11 -1.95 -27.37
N ALA A 428 -2.88 -1.46 -27.49
CA ALA A 428 -1.73 -2.22 -28.01
C ALA A 428 -1.40 -3.44 -27.13
N LYS A 429 -1.56 -3.29 -25.80
CA LYS A 429 -1.74 -4.38 -24.85
C LYS A 429 -3.11 -4.14 -24.23
N PRO A 430 -4.07 -5.06 -24.32
CA PRO A 430 -5.48 -4.78 -24.04
C PRO A 430 -5.69 -4.44 -22.56
N LYS A 431 -5.63 -3.13 -22.24
CA LYS A 431 -5.91 -2.55 -20.94
C LYS A 431 -7.31 -1.93 -20.88
N ALA A 432 -7.90 -1.70 -22.05
CA ALA A 432 -9.27 -1.23 -22.21
C ALA A 432 -9.90 -1.95 -23.40
N SER A 433 -11.22 -2.01 -23.44
CA SER A 433 -11.98 -2.60 -24.54
C SER A 433 -12.07 -1.67 -25.74
N ALA A 434 -12.20 -0.36 -25.51
CA ALA A 434 -12.26 0.65 -26.56
C ALA A 434 -11.85 2.02 -26.02
N VAL A 435 -11.46 2.92 -26.93
CA VAL A 435 -11.19 4.33 -26.64
C VAL A 435 -11.83 5.21 -27.71
N GLN A 436 -12.37 6.34 -27.31
CA GLN A 436 -12.97 7.33 -28.17
C GLN A 436 -12.54 8.73 -27.74
N PHE A 437 -12.34 9.61 -28.70
CA PHE A 437 -12.14 11.03 -28.45
C PHE A 437 -12.98 11.83 -29.47
N LEU A 438 -13.71 12.79 -28.97
CA LEU A 438 -14.55 13.69 -29.78
C LEU A 438 -14.20 15.12 -29.41
N LEU A 439 -13.98 15.95 -30.44
CA LEU A 439 -13.72 17.38 -30.30
C LEU A 439 -15.04 18.16 -30.43
N SER A 440 -15.16 19.22 -29.65
CA SER A 440 -16.28 20.16 -29.82
C SER A 440 -16.22 20.83 -31.19
N ARG A 441 -17.36 20.88 -31.86
CA ARG A 441 -17.51 21.57 -33.17
C ARG A 441 -17.92 23.02 -33.02
N TYR A 442 -18.14 23.48 -31.80
CA TYR A 442 -18.69 24.81 -31.52
C TYR A 442 -17.71 25.76 -30.82
N ASP A 443 -16.45 25.35 -30.70
CA ASP A 443 -15.42 26.18 -30.08
C ASP A 443 -14.98 27.26 -31.07
N ASN A 444 -15.25 28.53 -30.74
CA ASN A 444 -14.72 29.66 -31.47
C ASN A 444 -13.30 29.96 -31.00
N LEU A 445 -12.34 29.34 -31.65
CA LEU A 445 -10.92 29.39 -31.27
C LEU A 445 -10.34 30.79 -31.32
N LEU A 446 -10.84 31.66 -32.23
CA LEU A 446 -10.38 33.03 -32.34
C LEU A 446 -10.74 33.88 -31.12
N SER A 447 -11.90 33.61 -30.48
CA SER A 447 -12.35 34.34 -29.31
C SER A 447 -11.93 33.73 -28.00
N THR A 448 -12.05 32.40 -27.85
CA THR A 448 -11.80 31.70 -26.57
C THR A 448 -10.38 31.20 -26.39
N LYS A 449 -9.64 30.97 -27.49
CA LYS A 449 -8.34 30.32 -27.51
C LYS A 449 -8.32 28.95 -26.84
N THR A 450 -9.50 28.34 -26.70
CA THR A 450 -9.70 27.09 -25.98
C THR A 450 -10.32 26.05 -26.91
N VAL A 451 -9.80 24.84 -26.84
CA VAL A 451 -10.33 23.66 -27.52
C VAL A 451 -10.88 22.74 -26.46
N THR A 452 -12.13 22.30 -26.59
CA THR A 452 -12.78 21.36 -25.69
C THR A 452 -13.05 20.02 -26.38
N GLY A 453 -13.00 18.94 -25.65
CA GLY A 453 -13.27 17.60 -26.18
C GLY A 453 -13.52 16.58 -25.08
N ASP A 454 -14.22 15.52 -25.46
CA ASP A 454 -14.59 14.40 -24.60
C ASP A 454 -13.76 13.16 -24.94
N ALA A 455 -13.09 12.63 -23.95
CA ALA A 455 -12.43 11.33 -24.02
C ALA A 455 -13.25 10.27 -23.29
N ARG A 456 -13.45 9.13 -23.93
CA ARG A 456 -14.18 8.00 -23.34
C ARG A 456 -13.33 6.73 -23.46
N ILE A 457 -13.21 6.03 -22.35
CA ILE A 457 -12.50 4.76 -22.26
C ILE A 457 -13.51 3.72 -21.80
N VAL A 458 -13.64 2.63 -22.54
CA VAL A 458 -14.41 1.46 -22.13
C VAL A 458 -13.45 0.54 -21.39
N PRO A 459 -13.54 0.39 -20.06
CA PRO A 459 -12.62 -0.45 -19.29
C PRO A 459 -12.83 -1.93 -19.61
N LEU A 460 -11.93 -2.77 -19.13
CA LEU A 460 -12.18 -4.21 -19.04
C LEU A 460 -13.20 -4.48 -17.93
N ALA A 461 -14.03 -5.49 -18.12
CA ALA A 461 -14.99 -5.93 -17.11
C ALA A 461 -14.42 -7.08 -16.29
N TYR A 462 -14.62 -7.02 -14.97
CA TYR A 462 -14.21 -8.07 -14.04
C TYR A 462 -15.45 -8.76 -13.48
N PRO A 463 -15.63 -10.09 -13.70
CA PRO A 463 -16.78 -10.83 -13.17
C PRO A 463 -16.56 -11.04 -11.66
N GLU A 464 -17.21 -10.24 -10.84
CA GLU A 464 -17.16 -10.37 -9.37
C GLU A 464 -18.09 -11.48 -8.87
N PHE A 465 -19.18 -11.74 -9.59
CA PHE A 465 -20.19 -12.75 -9.23
C PHE A 465 -20.49 -13.65 -10.42
N VAL A 466 -20.43 -14.97 -10.20
CA VAL A 466 -20.78 -15.98 -11.19
C VAL A 466 -21.88 -16.87 -10.61
N THR A 467 -23.05 -16.87 -11.21
CA THR A 467 -24.17 -17.73 -10.82
C THR A 467 -24.30 -18.86 -11.82
N LEU A 468 -24.14 -20.09 -11.36
CA LEU A 468 -24.24 -21.30 -12.17
C LEU A 468 -25.36 -22.21 -11.67
N THR A 469 -26.16 -22.75 -12.57
CA THR A 469 -27.12 -23.80 -12.28
C THR A 469 -26.60 -25.12 -12.80
N VAL A 470 -26.41 -26.08 -11.90
CA VAL A 470 -25.93 -27.43 -12.26
C VAL A 470 -27.02 -28.43 -11.94
N GLY A 471 -27.32 -29.28 -12.89
CA GLY A 471 -28.30 -30.35 -12.73
C GLY A 471 -27.89 -31.64 -13.47
N PHE A 472 -28.45 -32.74 -13.06
CA PHE A 472 -28.27 -33.98 -13.81
C PHE A 472 -29.07 -33.90 -15.12
N TYR A 473 -28.45 -34.32 -16.20
CA TYR A 473 -29.04 -34.35 -17.53
C TYR A 473 -29.30 -35.80 -17.95
N ASN A 474 -30.55 -36.10 -18.34
CA ASN A 474 -30.88 -37.38 -18.95
C ASN A 474 -31.09 -37.18 -20.47
N PRO A 475 -30.14 -37.61 -21.31
CA PRO A 475 -30.24 -37.38 -22.74
C PRO A 475 -31.47 -38.05 -23.39
N ALA A 476 -32.02 -39.13 -22.79
CA ALA A 476 -33.20 -39.81 -23.30
C ALA A 476 -34.52 -39.01 -23.15
N LEU A 477 -34.59 -38.04 -22.25
CA LEU A 477 -35.80 -37.24 -22.03
C LEU A 477 -35.95 -36.05 -22.98
N GLN A 478 -34.91 -35.66 -23.71
CA GLN A 478 -34.97 -34.54 -24.67
C GLN A 478 -35.44 -34.92 -26.07
N VAL A 479 -35.54 -36.22 -26.39
CA VAL A 479 -35.98 -36.69 -27.72
C VAL A 479 -37.52 -36.61 -27.91
N GLN A 480 -38.28 -36.22 -26.87
CA GLN A 480 -39.74 -36.15 -26.92
C GLN A 480 -40.34 -34.74 -27.04
N ALA A 481 -39.53 -33.69 -27.25
CA ALA A 481 -40.04 -32.36 -27.47
C ALA A 481 -39.72 -31.88 -28.91
N VAL A 482 -40.40 -32.55 -29.89
CA VAL A 482 -40.56 -32.07 -31.29
C VAL A 482 -42.05 -31.94 -31.57
#